data_ae1b0b1b1ab15f5ab1fe6a72fe3049a6
#
_entry.id   ae1b0b1b1ab15f5ab1fe6a72fe3049a6
#
_cell.length_a   1.000
_cell.length_b   1.000
_cell.length_c   1.000
_cell.angle_alpha   90.00
_cell.angle_beta   90.00
_cell.angle_gamma   90.00
#
_symmetry.space_group_name_H-M   'P 1'
#
loop_
_entity.id
_entity.type
_entity.pdbx_description
1 polymer ?
#
loop_
_entity_poly.entity_id
_entity_poly.type
_entity_poly.pdbx_seq_one_letter_code
_entity_poly.pdbx_strand_id
1 'polypeptide(L)'
;MVIQKSDYRHQFTKDECSQKLFYNLYYSDHQKIKATVVILHGMQEHGGRYQNFAEYLANTGFAVLTYDHLGHGKTAKDKNDLGFFQNRNPDKQVVDDAENMAEFMESLYPDVPHFVIGHSMGSFIARCLLQQASRRFKGAVIIGTGGKTNGAKLLKTYFSLMNKVKPRHNTGFNKIFSHMNNRHFRNEKNTNNLNWLSLNQANRTAYLQDELCGLPFSNNGFYTLLSLNVKATQRNWANVVSKKLPFLFVSGANDPIGDFGKGVSKTVENMKKDGFEDVTIQLYPNMRHEILNEDIKLQVYNYIEEWLLAHL
;
A
#
# COMPACT_ATOMS: atom_id res chain seq x y z
N MET A 1 -1.91 3.99 27.28
CA MET A 1 -2.63 2.89 26.58
C MET A 1 -2.80 3.33 25.13
N VAL A 2 -2.74 2.42 24.15
CA VAL A 2 -3.11 2.77 22.78
C VAL A 2 -4.63 2.75 22.66
N ILE A 3 -5.19 3.81 22.11
CA ILE A 3 -6.61 3.93 21.78
C ILE A 3 -6.77 3.63 20.31
N GLN A 4 -7.72 2.76 19.97
CA GLN A 4 -8.19 2.53 18.61
C GLN A 4 -9.59 3.10 18.47
N LYS A 5 -9.81 3.95 17.47
CA LYS A 5 -11.13 4.41 17.03
C LYS A 5 -11.39 3.92 15.62
N SER A 6 -12.54 3.32 15.40
CA SER A 6 -12.95 2.84 14.07
C SER A 6 -14.26 3.51 13.67
N ASP A 7 -14.31 4.04 12.47
CA ASP A 7 -15.50 4.74 11.96
C ASP A 7 -15.48 4.78 10.41
N TYR A 8 -16.53 5.36 9.84
CA TYR A 8 -16.66 5.62 8.42
C TYR A 8 -16.56 7.12 8.14
N ARG A 9 -15.65 7.48 7.22
CA ARG A 9 -15.57 8.84 6.71
C ARG A 9 -16.32 8.96 5.39
N HIS A 10 -17.28 9.87 5.34
CA HIS A 10 -17.94 10.26 4.11
C HIS A 10 -16.99 11.06 3.23
N GLN A 11 -16.92 10.67 1.97
CA GLN A 11 -16.20 11.41 0.95
C GLN A 11 -17.16 11.83 -0.16
N PHE A 12 -17.04 13.09 -0.55
CA PHE A 12 -17.75 13.60 -1.72
C PHE A 12 -16.81 13.47 -2.91
N THR A 13 -17.18 12.64 -3.86
CA THR A 13 -16.51 12.61 -5.16
C THR A 13 -16.95 13.80 -5.99
N LYS A 14 -16.15 14.25 -6.96
CA LYS A 14 -16.56 15.31 -7.89
C LYS A 14 -17.84 15.00 -8.68
N ASP A 15 -18.25 13.75 -8.70
CA ASP A 15 -19.47 13.24 -9.37
C ASP A 15 -20.65 13.10 -8.38
N GLU A 16 -20.62 13.77 -7.20
CA GLU A 16 -21.66 13.77 -6.17
C GLU A 16 -22.02 12.39 -5.57
N CYS A 17 -21.28 11.34 -5.88
CA CYS A 17 -21.43 10.05 -5.24
C CYS A 17 -20.77 10.06 -3.86
N SER A 18 -21.55 10.08 -2.79
CA SER A 18 -21.03 9.94 -1.44
C SER A 18 -20.54 8.51 -1.24
N GLN A 19 -19.24 8.38 -0.98
CA GLN A 19 -18.63 7.11 -0.59
C GLN A 19 -18.28 7.17 0.89
N LYS A 20 -18.28 6.01 1.54
CA LYS A 20 -17.86 5.88 2.92
C LYS A 20 -16.62 5.00 2.96
N LEU A 21 -15.53 5.53 3.45
CA LEU A 21 -14.32 4.75 3.70
C LEU A 21 -14.26 4.36 5.17
N PHE A 22 -14.12 3.07 5.44
CA PHE A 22 -13.86 2.57 6.78
C PHE A 22 -12.42 2.85 7.15
N TYR A 23 -12.18 3.38 8.36
CA TYR A 23 -10.84 3.63 8.87
C TYR A 23 -10.68 3.21 10.32
N ASN A 24 -9.44 3.00 10.73
CA ASN A 24 -9.00 2.87 12.11
C ASN A 24 -7.96 3.96 12.40
N LEU A 25 -8.13 4.64 13.52
CA LEU A 25 -7.19 5.63 14.05
C LEU A 25 -6.61 5.11 15.36
N TYR A 26 -5.28 5.02 15.43
CA TYR A 26 -4.53 4.55 16.59
C TYR A 26 -3.68 5.70 17.16
N TYR A 27 -3.76 5.94 18.46
CA TYR A 27 -2.94 6.94 19.15
C TYR A 27 -2.79 6.61 20.62
N SER A 28 -1.80 7.16 21.29
CA SER A 28 -1.64 7.06 22.75
C SER A 28 -2.27 8.25 23.42
N ASP A 29 -3.04 8.01 24.51
CA ASP A 29 -3.61 9.05 25.37
C ASP A 29 -2.61 9.64 26.35
N HIS A 30 -1.46 8.97 26.53
CA HIS A 30 -0.42 9.36 27.49
C HIS A 30 0.78 10.09 26.85
N GLN A 31 0.77 10.27 25.53
CA GLN A 31 1.88 10.90 24.82
C GLN A 31 1.40 12.06 23.96
N LYS A 32 2.21 13.13 23.93
CA LYS A 32 2.01 14.18 22.92
C LYS A 32 2.26 13.57 21.53
N ILE A 33 1.34 13.80 20.60
CA ILE A 33 1.51 13.38 19.23
C ILE A 33 2.66 14.16 18.58
N LYS A 34 3.67 13.42 18.09
CA LYS A 34 4.86 13.95 17.42
C LYS A 34 4.65 14.15 15.95
N ALA A 35 3.92 13.22 15.32
CA ALA A 35 3.60 13.22 13.90
C ALA A 35 2.41 12.31 13.60
N THR A 36 1.86 12.41 12.41
CA THR A 36 0.84 11.49 11.93
C THR A 36 1.38 10.58 10.82
N VAL A 37 0.79 9.40 10.69
CA VAL A 37 1.10 8.42 9.66
C VAL A 37 -0.19 7.92 9.03
N VAL A 38 -0.31 7.98 7.70
CA VAL A 38 -1.37 7.30 6.95
C VAL A 38 -0.78 6.05 6.30
N ILE A 39 -1.37 4.88 6.58
CA ILE A 39 -0.93 3.59 6.02
C ILE A 39 -1.90 3.15 4.93
N LEU A 40 -1.37 2.89 3.73
CA LEU A 40 -2.08 2.43 2.54
C LEU A 40 -1.80 0.94 2.33
N HIS A 41 -2.84 0.11 2.44
CA HIS A 41 -2.71 -1.35 2.36
C HIS A 41 -2.56 -1.88 0.92
N GLY A 42 -2.20 -3.15 0.78
CA GLY A 42 -2.01 -3.85 -0.50
C GLY A 42 -3.30 -4.34 -1.17
N MET A 43 -3.16 -5.07 -2.29
CA MET A 43 -4.30 -5.71 -2.95
C MET A 43 -4.81 -6.91 -2.15
N GLN A 44 -6.12 -7.16 -2.23
CA GLN A 44 -6.78 -8.35 -1.64
C GLN A 44 -6.55 -8.49 -0.12
N GLU A 45 -6.42 -7.37 0.56
CA GLU A 45 -6.30 -7.27 2.02
C GLU A 45 -7.04 -6.02 2.52
N HIS A 46 -6.84 -5.62 3.76
CA HIS A 46 -7.50 -4.46 4.36
C HIS A 46 -6.63 -3.79 5.43
N GLY A 47 -6.99 -2.57 5.83
CA GLY A 47 -6.24 -1.76 6.79
C GLY A 47 -6.05 -2.39 8.17
N GLY A 48 -6.97 -3.27 8.60
CA GLY A 48 -6.88 -3.98 9.88
C GLY A 48 -5.66 -4.88 10.03
N ARG A 49 -5.06 -5.35 8.93
CA ARG A 49 -3.83 -6.18 8.97
C ARG A 49 -2.58 -5.41 9.43
N TYR A 50 -2.68 -4.09 9.47
CA TYR A 50 -1.60 -3.21 9.93
C TYR A 50 -1.74 -2.81 11.40
N GLN A 51 -2.71 -3.35 12.13
CA GLN A 51 -2.99 -3.02 13.53
C GLN A 51 -1.74 -3.11 14.41
N ASN A 52 -1.01 -4.23 14.38
CA ASN A 52 0.19 -4.43 15.20
C ASN A 52 1.26 -3.36 14.96
N PHE A 53 1.46 -2.96 13.71
CA PHE A 53 2.39 -1.92 13.34
C PHE A 53 1.89 -0.53 13.73
N ALA A 54 0.59 -0.27 13.53
CA ALA A 54 -0.03 0.99 13.91
C ALA A 54 0.00 1.20 15.44
N GLU A 55 -0.30 0.16 16.23
CA GLU A 55 -0.20 0.20 17.69
C GLU A 55 1.24 0.40 18.17
N TYR A 56 2.21 -0.25 17.50
CA TYR A 56 3.62 -0.05 17.77
C TYR A 56 4.02 1.43 17.63
N LEU A 57 3.71 2.05 16.49
CA LEU A 57 3.98 3.45 16.24
C LEU A 57 3.20 4.37 17.18
N ALA A 58 1.95 4.03 17.50
CA ALA A 58 1.14 4.81 18.44
C ALA A 58 1.76 4.85 19.85
N ASN A 59 2.37 3.74 20.29
CA ASN A 59 3.09 3.68 21.59
C ASN A 59 4.34 4.57 21.61
N THR A 60 4.84 5.02 20.46
CA THR A 60 6.03 5.88 20.36
C THR A 60 5.71 7.34 20.03
N GLY A 61 4.41 7.68 20.04
CA GLY A 61 3.92 9.05 19.92
C GLY A 61 3.47 9.46 18.52
N PHE A 62 3.17 8.48 17.63
CA PHE A 62 2.52 8.77 16.36
C PHE A 62 1.00 8.62 16.48
N ALA A 63 0.24 9.43 15.72
CA ALA A 63 -1.15 9.13 15.42
C ALA A 63 -1.19 8.44 14.06
N VAL A 64 -1.69 7.21 14.03
CA VAL A 64 -1.63 6.34 12.85
C VAL A 64 -3.02 6.06 12.33
N LEU A 65 -3.27 6.33 11.06
CA LEU A 65 -4.52 6.01 10.38
C LEU A 65 -4.28 4.90 9.36
N THR A 66 -5.10 3.86 9.43
CA THR A 66 -5.28 2.87 8.37
C THR A 66 -6.71 2.98 7.84
N TYR A 67 -6.94 2.77 6.56
CA TYR A 67 -8.30 2.73 6.00
C TYR A 67 -8.40 1.66 4.94
N ASP A 68 -9.63 1.21 4.67
CA ASP A 68 -9.89 0.23 3.64
C ASP A 68 -10.16 0.95 2.31
N HIS A 69 -9.35 0.65 1.28
CA HIS A 69 -9.56 1.18 -0.07
C HIS A 69 -10.91 0.76 -0.65
N LEU A 70 -11.40 1.47 -1.66
CA LEU A 70 -12.58 1.03 -2.41
C LEU A 70 -12.45 -0.42 -2.87
N GLY A 71 -13.53 -1.17 -2.74
CA GLY A 71 -13.55 -2.58 -3.11
C GLY A 71 -12.76 -3.49 -2.17
N HIS A 72 -12.41 -3.01 -0.96
CA HIS A 72 -11.68 -3.77 0.04
C HIS A 72 -12.31 -3.64 1.42
N GLY A 73 -12.04 -4.64 2.27
CA GLY A 73 -12.38 -4.62 3.68
C GLY A 73 -13.83 -4.22 3.95
N LYS A 74 -14.03 -3.40 4.98
CA LYS A 74 -15.33 -2.88 5.39
C LYS A 74 -15.82 -1.67 4.56
N THR A 75 -14.98 -1.12 3.69
CA THR A 75 -15.39 -0.09 2.72
C THR A 75 -16.25 -0.68 1.60
N ALA A 76 -16.05 -1.94 1.24
CA ALA A 76 -16.95 -2.65 0.34
C ALA A 76 -18.33 -2.77 1.00
N LYS A 77 -19.40 -2.39 0.28
CA LYS A 77 -20.77 -2.39 0.80
C LYS A 77 -21.29 -3.80 1.06
N ASP A 78 -20.89 -4.72 0.21
CA ASP A 78 -21.21 -6.14 0.32
C ASP A 78 -20.11 -7.00 -0.33
N LYS A 79 -20.23 -8.34 -0.25
CA LYS A 79 -19.25 -9.28 -0.81
C LYS A 79 -19.06 -9.16 -2.33
N ASN A 80 -20.05 -8.65 -3.06
CA ASN A 80 -19.98 -8.49 -4.52
C ASN A 80 -19.20 -7.24 -4.93
N ASP A 81 -18.98 -6.32 -4.01
CA ASP A 81 -18.15 -5.13 -4.23
C ASP A 81 -16.66 -5.40 -3.97
N LEU A 82 -16.32 -6.52 -3.32
CA LEU A 82 -14.93 -6.87 -3.07
C LEU A 82 -14.19 -7.17 -4.39
N GLY A 83 -13.02 -6.54 -4.56
CA GLY A 83 -12.22 -6.60 -5.79
C GLY A 83 -12.73 -5.72 -6.93
N PHE A 84 -13.75 -4.88 -6.68
CA PHE A 84 -14.27 -3.89 -7.61
C PHE A 84 -14.19 -2.50 -6.97
N PHE A 85 -13.48 -1.56 -7.59
CA PHE A 85 -13.29 -0.23 -7.01
C PHE A 85 -14.47 0.70 -7.31
N GLN A 86 -14.61 1.12 -8.57
CA GLN A 86 -15.76 1.90 -9.06
C GLN A 86 -15.80 1.97 -10.59
N ASN A 87 -16.91 2.44 -11.17
CA ASN A 87 -17.10 2.46 -12.62
C ASN A 87 -16.20 3.49 -13.35
N ARG A 88 -16.07 4.71 -12.81
CA ARG A 88 -15.37 5.82 -13.46
C ARG A 88 -14.05 6.12 -12.77
N ASN A 89 -12.97 6.22 -13.55
CA ASN A 89 -11.63 6.62 -13.09
C ASN A 89 -11.20 5.98 -11.76
N PRO A 90 -11.30 4.63 -11.60
CA PRO A 90 -11.06 3.99 -10.31
C PRO A 90 -9.64 4.20 -9.79
N ASP A 91 -8.64 4.26 -10.68
CA ASP A 91 -7.25 4.50 -10.34
C ASP A 91 -7.00 5.94 -9.81
N LYS A 92 -7.75 6.92 -10.35
CA LYS A 92 -7.71 8.28 -9.85
C LYS A 92 -8.42 8.37 -8.49
N GLN A 93 -9.60 7.75 -8.36
CA GLN A 93 -10.38 7.81 -7.13
C GLN A 93 -9.62 7.27 -5.93
N VAL A 94 -8.95 6.11 -6.03
CA VAL A 94 -8.17 5.56 -4.90
C VAL A 94 -7.02 6.49 -4.47
N VAL A 95 -6.46 7.28 -5.39
CA VAL A 95 -5.43 8.28 -5.07
C VAL A 95 -6.06 9.51 -4.41
N ASP A 96 -7.20 9.98 -4.93
CA ASP A 96 -7.95 11.09 -4.33
C ASP A 96 -8.46 10.71 -2.92
N ASP A 97 -8.89 9.46 -2.71
CA ASP A 97 -9.27 8.93 -1.40
C ASP A 97 -8.10 8.96 -0.41
N ALA A 98 -6.90 8.57 -0.86
CA ALA A 98 -5.71 8.64 -0.04
C ALA A 98 -5.33 10.07 0.34
N GLU A 99 -5.49 11.03 -0.59
CA GLU A 99 -5.30 12.46 -0.29
C GLU A 99 -6.32 12.97 0.73
N ASN A 100 -7.60 12.64 0.56
CA ASN A 100 -8.66 13.01 1.50
C ASN A 100 -8.44 12.43 2.91
N MET A 101 -7.88 11.22 3.02
CA MET A 101 -7.54 10.62 4.32
C MET A 101 -6.31 11.31 4.95
N ALA A 102 -5.36 11.78 4.14
CA ALA A 102 -4.26 12.61 4.61
C ALA A 102 -4.77 13.99 5.11
N GLU A 103 -5.65 14.65 4.34
CA GLU A 103 -6.31 15.91 4.76
C GLU A 103 -7.09 15.76 6.06
N PHE A 104 -7.72 14.59 6.25
CA PHE A 104 -8.39 14.30 7.51
C PHE A 104 -7.41 14.26 8.67
N MET A 105 -6.27 13.60 8.51
CA MET A 105 -5.25 13.59 9.56
C MET A 105 -4.67 14.98 9.82
N GLU A 106 -4.45 15.79 8.78
CA GLU A 106 -4.05 17.20 8.92
C GLU A 106 -5.09 18.00 9.73
N SER A 107 -6.37 17.77 9.48
CA SER A 107 -7.45 18.48 10.22
C SER A 107 -7.54 18.09 11.69
N LEU A 108 -7.18 16.84 12.04
CA LEU A 108 -7.15 16.36 13.42
C LEU A 108 -5.88 16.81 14.17
N TYR A 109 -4.76 16.94 13.45
CA TYR A 109 -3.43 17.21 14.00
C TYR A 109 -2.68 18.24 13.14
N PRO A 110 -3.15 19.52 13.10
CA PRO A 110 -2.62 20.52 12.14
C PRO A 110 -1.18 20.94 12.41
N ASP A 111 -0.71 20.80 13.67
CA ASP A 111 0.57 21.36 14.12
C ASP A 111 1.72 20.35 14.14
N VAL A 112 1.54 19.19 13.52
CA VAL A 112 2.56 18.13 13.49
C VAL A 112 2.89 17.67 12.07
N PRO A 113 4.10 17.14 11.83
CA PRO A 113 4.46 16.57 10.53
C PRO A 113 3.59 15.36 10.16
N HIS A 114 3.39 15.17 8.85
CA HIS A 114 2.60 14.08 8.30
C HIS A 114 3.47 13.17 7.42
N PHE A 115 3.30 11.85 7.57
CA PHE A 115 3.99 10.83 6.78
C PHE A 115 2.99 9.93 6.07
N VAL A 116 3.42 9.35 4.95
CA VAL A 116 2.67 8.30 4.24
C VAL A 116 3.49 7.02 4.17
N ILE A 117 2.85 5.90 4.47
CA ILE A 117 3.42 4.55 4.32
C ILE A 117 2.53 3.78 3.35
N GLY A 118 3.10 3.19 2.30
CA GLY A 118 2.34 2.37 1.37
C GLY A 118 2.97 1.00 1.17
N HIS A 119 2.18 -0.07 1.29
CA HIS A 119 2.61 -1.44 1.06
C HIS A 119 2.01 -2.00 -0.24
N SER A 120 2.81 -2.67 -1.07
CA SER A 120 2.36 -3.36 -2.28
C SER A 120 1.56 -2.44 -3.22
N MET A 121 0.29 -2.71 -3.51
CA MET A 121 -0.61 -1.79 -4.22
C MET A 121 -0.66 -0.42 -3.55
N GLY A 122 -0.71 -0.36 -2.22
CA GLY A 122 -0.65 0.88 -1.45
C GLY A 122 0.64 1.68 -1.70
N SER A 123 1.76 1.01 -2.02
CA SER A 123 3.00 1.67 -2.42
C SER A 123 2.89 2.38 -3.78
N PHE A 124 2.11 1.82 -4.71
CA PHE A 124 1.80 2.49 -5.98
C PHE A 124 0.84 3.66 -5.77
N ILE A 125 -0.16 3.50 -4.88
CA ILE A 125 -1.07 4.59 -4.49
C ILE A 125 -0.26 5.72 -3.86
N ALA A 126 0.63 5.44 -2.90
CA ALA A 126 1.49 6.43 -2.26
C ALA A 126 2.35 7.19 -3.28
N ARG A 127 2.99 6.48 -4.22
CA ARG A 127 3.80 7.10 -5.29
C ARG A 127 2.96 7.96 -6.24
N CYS A 128 1.70 7.58 -6.52
CA CYS A 128 0.76 8.40 -7.29
C CYS A 128 0.27 9.61 -6.47
N LEU A 129 -0.03 9.43 -5.19
CA LEU A 129 -0.41 10.50 -4.26
C LEU A 129 0.69 11.57 -4.16
N LEU A 130 1.94 11.15 -4.05
CA LEU A 130 3.08 12.08 -3.99
C LEU A 130 3.28 12.89 -5.28
N GLN A 131 2.81 12.39 -6.43
CA GLN A 131 2.83 13.19 -7.67
C GLN A 131 1.87 14.37 -7.65
N GLN A 132 0.80 14.32 -6.85
CA GLN A 132 -0.19 15.42 -6.76
C GLN A 132 -0.11 16.20 -5.44
N ALA A 133 0.30 15.56 -4.35
CA ALA A 133 0.18 16.10 -3.00
C ALA A 133 1.45 15.95 -2.14
N SER A 134 2.65 15.86 -2.74
CA SER A 134 3.90 15.63 -1.99
C SER A 134 4.19 16.67 -0.92
N ARG A 135 3.70 17.90 -1.08
CA ARG A 135 3.91 19.02 -0.13
C ARG A 135 3.25 18.79 1.24
N ARG A 136 2.27 17.89 1.32
CA ARG A 136 1.59 17.52 2.56
C ARG A 136 2.46 16.67 3.47
N PHE A 137 3.46 16.00 2.92
CA PHE A 137 4.23 15.00 3.64
C PHE A 137 5.64 15.45 3.96
N LYS A 138 6.06 15.11 5.16
CA LYS A 138 7.43 15.30 5.63
C LYS A 138 8.36 14.19 5.12
N GLY A 139 7.80 13.01 4.81
CA GLY A 139 8.52 11.87 4.26
C GLY A 139 7.59 10.74 3.83
N ALA A 140 8.13 9.76 3.09
CA ALA A 140 7.37 8.62 2.59
C ALA A 140 8.12 7.30 2.78
N VAL A 141 7.40 6.27 3.29
CA VAL A 141 7.92 4.91 3.41
C VAL A 141 7.20 4.01 2.38
N ILE A 142 7.97 3.38 1.51
CA ILE A 142 7.51 2.59 0.38
C ILE A 142 7.91 1.13 0.61
N ILE A 143 6.92 0.28 0.91
CA ILE A 143 7.14 -1.09 1.37
C ILE A 143 6.70 -2.09 0.30
N GLY A 144 7.49 -3.13 0.02
CA GLY A 144 7.12 -4.22 -0.89
C GLY A 144 6.71 -3.75 -2.29
N THR A 145 7.37 -2.69 -2.77
CA THR A 145 7.02 -2.05 -4.06
C THR A 145 7.67 -2.76 -5.24
N GLY A 146 7.01 -2.68 -6.40
CA GLY A 146 7.57 -3.13 -7.67
C GLY A 146 8.31 -2.02 -8.42
N GLY A 147 9.21 -2.44 -9.30
CA GLY A 147 9.76 -1.61 -10.35
C GLY A 147 8.91 -1.62 -11.63
N LYS A 148 9.47 -1.13 -12.74
CA LYS A 148 8.82 -1.18 -14.04
C LYS A 148 8.63 -2.64 -14.48
N THR A 149 7.39 -3.05 -14.66
CA THR A 149 7.02 -4.40 -15.10
C THR A 149 6.89 -4.44 -16.62
N ASN A 150 7.65 -5.33 -17.28
CA ASN A 150 7.52 -5.55 -18.72
C ASN A 150 6.12 -6.12 -19.03
N GLY A 151 5.46 -5.59 -20.05
CA GLY A 151 4.09 -5.98 -20.41
C GLY A 151 2.97 -5.33 -19.62
N ALA A 152 3.25 -4.60 -18.52
CA ALA A 152 2.21 -3.97 -17.70
C ALA A 152 1.33 -3.00 -18.51
N LYS A 153 1.90 -2.25 -19.45
CA LYS A 153 1.14 -1.36 -20.35
C LYS A 153 0.19 -2.13 -21.25
N LEU A 154 0.63 -3.27 -21.79
CA LEU A 154 -0.20 -4.13 -22.66
C LEU A 154 -1.34 -4.75 -21.86
N LEU A 155 -1.04 -5.31 -20.68
CA LEU A 155 -2.06 -5.85 -19.78
C LEU A 155 -3.03 -4.75 -19.33
N LYS A 156 -2.56 -3.55 -19.02
CA LYS A 156 -3.43 -2.41 -18.71
C LYS A 156 -4.40 -2.10 -19.86
N THR A 157 -3.92 -2.12 -21.11
CA THR A 157 -4.78 -1.89 -22.31
C THR A 157 -5.84 -2.97 -22.42
N TYR A 158 -5.47 -4.24 -22.25
CA TYR A 158 -6.40 -5.37 -22.23
C TYR A 158 -7.46 -5.20 -21.14
N PHE A 159 -7.04 -4.95 -19.89
CA PHE A 159 -7.99 -4.76 -18.79
C PHE A 159 -8.79 -3.46 -18.90
N SER A 160 -8.30 -2.44 -19.58
CA SER A 160 -9.08 -1.24 -19.90
C SER A 160 -10.27 -1.57 -20.78
N LEU A 161 -10.08 -2.44 -21.78
CA LEU A 161 -11.17 -2.92 -22.63
C LEU A 161 -12.14 -3.80 -21.84
N MET A 162 -11.62 -4.78 -21.08
CA MET A 162 -12.45 -5.66 -20.26
C MET A 162 -13.25 -4.90 -19.19
N ASN A 163 -12.68 -3.86 -18.60
CA ASN A 163 -13.35 -2.97 -17.66
C ASN A 163 -14.55 -2.23 -18.29
N LYS A 164 -14.50 -1.89 -19.58
CA LYS A 164 -15.63 -1.27 -20.28
C LYS A 164 -16.77 -2.27 -20.56
N VAL A 165 -16.44 -3.53 -20.81
CA VAL A 165 -17.42 -4.56 -21.25
C VAL A 165 -18.00 -5.33 -20.06
N LYS A 166 -17.15 -5.78 -19.14
CA LYS A 166 -17.52 -6.61 -17.98
C LYS A 166 -16.71 -6.20 -16.73
N PRO A 167 -16.94 -5.00 -16.18
CA PRO A 167 -16.08 -4.46 -15.09
C PRO A 167 -16.07 -5.35 -13.84
N ARG A 168 -17.20 -5.92 -13.46
CA ARG A 168 -17.36 -6.73 -12.23
C ARG A 168 -17.00 -8.21 -12.41
N HIS A 169 -16.63 -8.64 -13.63
CA HIS A 169 -16.29 -10.05 -13.87
C HIS A 169 -14.97 -10.42 -13.17
N ASN A 170 -15.01 -11.47 -12.36
CA ASN A 170 -13.84 -12.05 -11.72
C ASN A 170 -13.01 -12.79 -12.79
N THR A 171 -11.85 -12.28 -13.07
CA THR A 171 -10.99 -12.82 -14.12
C THR A 171 -10.13 -13.97 -13.63
N GLY A 172 -9.92 -14.97 -14.50
CA GLY A 172 -8.94 -16.05 -14.24
C GLY A 172 -7.50 -15.58 -14.08
N PHE A 173 -7.21 -14.31 -14.39
CA PHE A 173 -5.90 -13.71 -14.18
C PHE A 173 -5.46 -13.71 -12.71
N ASN A 174 -6.39 -13.74 -11.74
CA ASN A 174 -6.07 -13.92 -10.31
C ASN A 174 -5.20 -15.17 -10.07
N LYS A 175 -5.56 -16.31 -10.69
CA LYS A 175 -4.80 -17.57 -10.58
C LYS A 175 -3.43 -17.44 -11.25
N ILE A 176 -3.38 -16.81 -12.43
CA ILE A 176 -2.13 -16.58 -13.16
C ILE A 176 -1.18 -15.71 -12.33
N PHE A 177 -1.67 -14.60 -11.77
CA PHE A 177 -0.90 -13.70 -10.94
C PHE A 177 -0.31 -14.40 -9.71
N SER A 178 -1.14 -15.13 -8.98
CA SER A 178 -0.69 -15.92 -7.82
C SER A 178 0.35 -16.98 -8.21
N HIS A 179 0.11 -17.74 -9.30
CA HIS A 179 1.04 -18.75 -9.77
C HIS A 179 2.39 -18.15 -10.21
N MET A 180 2.36 -17.04 -10.93
CA MET A 180 3.59 -16.36 -11.38
C MET A 180 4.45 -15.91 -10.20
N ASN A 181 3.85 -15.35 -9.15
CA ASN A 181 4.58 -14.91 -7.97
C ASN A 181 5.10 -16.09 -7.14
N ASN A 182 4.34 -17.19 -7.09
CA ASN A 182 4.73 -18.37 -6.32
C ASN A 182 5.71 -19.31 -7.04
N ARG A 183 5.95 -19.14 -8.33
CA ARG A 183 6.75 -20.09 -9.15
C ARG A 183 8.16 -20.35 -8.62
N HIS A 184 8.77 -19.37 -7.97
CA HIS A 184 10.11 -19.47 -7.40
C HIS A 184 10.13 -20.28 -6.09
N PHE A 185 8.97 -20.47 -5.46
CA PHE A 185 8.77 -21.17 -4.18
C PHE A 185 8.02 -22.49 -4.32
N ARG A 186 7.91 -23.01 -5.56
CA ARG A 186 7.12 -24.22 -5.87
C ARG A 186 7.59 -25.51 -5.17
N ASN A 187 8.86 -25.56 -4.82
CA ASN A 187 9.47 -26.72 -4.14
C ASN A 187 9.24 -26.70 -2.61
N GLU A 188 8.72 -25.61 -2.08
CA GLU A 188 8.36 -25.52 -0.67
C GLU A 188 6.98 -26.14 -0.43
N LYS A 189 6.70 -26.53 0.83
CA LYS A 189 5.36 -26.99 1.19
C LYS A 189 4.33 -25.93 0.79
N ASN A 190 3.39 -26.35 -0.07
CA ASN A 190 2.43 -25.45 -0.66
C ASN A 190 1.38 -25.00 0.38
N THR A 191 1.18 -23.72 0.47
CA THR A 191 0.11 -23.06 1.22
C THR A 191 -0.72 -22.23 0.24
N ASN A 192 -1.53 -22.91 -0.60
CA ASN A 192 -2.45 -22.27 -1.55
C ASN A 192 -1.79 -21.20 -2.44
N ASN A 193 -0.55 -21.42 -2.88
CA ASN A 193 0.26 -20.47 -3.66
C ASN A 193 0.54 -19.13 -2.96
N LEU A 194 0.66 -19.14 -1.63
CA LEU A 194 0.98 -17.95 -0.83
C LEU A 194 2.42 -17.93 -0.29
N ASN A 195 3.27 -18.86 -0.71
CA ASN A 195 4.66 -18.87 -0.24
C ASN A 195 5.40 -17.58 -0.57
N TRP A 196 5.09 -16.95 -1.70
CA TRP A 196 5.68 -15.66 -2.09
C TRP A 196 5.32 -14.52 -1.13
N LEU A 197 4.19 -14.65 -0.41
CA LEU A 197 3.66 -13.60 0.45
C LEU A 197 4.51 -13.45 1.73
N SER A 198 4.83 -14.56 2.40
CA SER A 198 5.54 -14.55 3.67
C SER A 198 6.22 -15.89 3.95
N LEU A 199 7.34 -15.88 4.67
CA LEU A 199 7.96 -17.07 5.30
C LEU A 199 7.14 -17.55 6.49
N ASN A 200 6.54 -16.62 7.23
CA ASN A 200 5.78 -16.92 8.43
C ASN A 200 4.49 -17.68 8.09
N GLN A 201 4.43 -18.94 8.50
CA GLN A 201 3.27 -19.80 8.24
C GLN A 201 2.01 -19.30 8.95
N ALA A 202 2.14 -18.76 10.16
CA ALA A 202 1.00 -18.23 10.91
C ALA A 202 0.38 -17.03 10.19
N ASN A 203 1.21 -16.14 9.62
CA ASN A 203 0.74 -15.04 8.80
C ASN A 203 -0.02 -15.52 7.55
N ARG A 204 0.52 -16.51 6.81
CA ARG A 204 -0.18 -17.09 5.65
C ARG A 204 -1.50 -17.74 6.04
N THR A 205 -1.54 -18.43 7.19
CA THR A 205 -2.76 -19.04 7.70
C THR A 205 -3.81 -17.99 8.09
N ALA A 206 -3.39 -16.94 8.79
CA ALA A 206 -4.27 -15.83 9.15
C ALA A 206 -4.86 -15.15 7.91
N TYR A 207 -4.03 -14.92 6.86
CA TYR A 207 -4.50 -14.38 5.59
C TYR A 207 -5.57 -15.25 4.93
N LEU A 208 -5.42 -16.58 4.96
CA LEU A 208 -6.37 -17.53 4.38
C LEU A 208 -7.69 -17.64 5.17
N GLN A 209 -7.64 -17.41 6.47
CA GLN A 209 -8.79 -17.48 7.37
C GLN A 209 -9.58 -16.17 7.43
N ASP A 210 -8.98 -15.09 6.97
CA ASP A 210 -9.63 -13.77 6.96
C ASP A 210 -10.58 -13.67 5.76
N GLU A 211 -11.87 -13.52 6.04
CA GLU A 211 -12.91 -13.40 5.01
C GLU A 211 -12.77 -12.14 4.12
N LEU A 212 -11.99 -11.17 4.54
CA LEU A 212 -11.73 -9.93 3.81
C LEU A 212 -10.41 -9.96 3.02
N CYS A 213 -9.68 -11.09 3.07
CA CYS A 213 -8.42 -11.30 2.38
C CYS A 213 -8.54 -12.31 1.22
N GLY A 214 -7.62 -12.24 0.26
CA GLY A 214 -7.52 -13.22 -0.83
C GLY A 214 -8.68 -13.20 -1.83
N LEU A 215 -9.57 -12.24 -1.77
CA LEU A 215 -10.73 -12.15 -2.63
C LEU A 215 -10.34 -11.72 -4.05
N PRO A 216 -10.91 -12.38 -5.08
CA PRO A 216 -10.45 -12.18 -6.44
C PRO A 216 -10.75 -10.77 -6.95
N PHE A 217 -9.76 -10.15 -7.58
CA PHE A 217 -9.97 -8.90 -8.31
C PHE A 217 -10.81 -9.15 -9.58
N SER A 218 -11.74 -8.22 -9.79
CA SER A 218 -12.49 -8.11 -11.04
C SER A 218 -11.61 -7.55 -12.19
N ASN A 219 -12.15 -7.46 -13.39
CA ASN A 219 -11.50 -6.75 -14.48
C ASN A 219 -11.21 -5.28 -14.11
N ASN A 220 -12.12 -4.63 -13.37
CA ASN A 220 -11.93 -3.29 -12.84
C ASN A 220 -10.78 -3.23 -11.82
N GLY A 221 -10.70 -4.21 -10.93
CA GLY A 221 -9.62 -4.30 -9.95
C GLY A 221 -8.25 -4.41 -10.61
N PHE A 222 -8.08 -5.29 -11.60
CA PHE A 222 -6.80 -5.38 -12.34
C PHE A 222 -6.51 -4.15 -13.21
N TYR A 223 -7.53 -3.56 -13.83
CA TYR A 223 -7.34 -2.29 -14.55
C TYR A 223 -6.80 -1.21 -13.60
N THR A 224 -7.37 -1.09 -12.40
CA THR A 224 -6.96 -0.13 -11.39
C THR A 224 -5.52 -0.38 -10.93
N LEU A 225 -5.21 -1.62 -10.51
CA LEU A 225 -3.87 -2.01 -10.09
C LEU A 225 -2.81 -1.73 -11.16
N LEU A 226 -3.07 -2.14 -12.41
CA LEU A 226 -2.13 -1.93 -13.52
C LEU A 226 -1.99 -0.45 -13.90
N SER A 227 -3.06 0.35 -13.76
CA SER A 227 -3.00 1.79 -13.98
C SER A 227 -2.12 2.47 -12.94
N LEU A 228 -2.28 2.13 -11.67
CA LEU A 228 -1.43 2.61 -10.57
C LEU A 228 0.02 2.17 -10.76
N ASN A 229 0.26 0.88 -11.04
CA ASN A 229 1.60 0.35 -11.29
C ASN A 229 2.30 1.10 -12.43
N VAL A 230 1.66 1.26 -13.58
CA VAL A 230 2.24 1.97 -14.73
C VAL A 230 2.57 3.42 -14.39
N LYS A 231 1.69 4.13 -13.68
CA LYS A 231 1.93 5.52 -13.25
C LYS A 231 3.06 5.62 -12.23
N ALA A 232 3.05 4.75 -11.23
CA ALA A 232 4.03 4.77 -10.14
C ALA A 232 5.42 4.29 -10.55
N THR A 233 5.56 3.47 -11.63
CA THR A 233 6.84 2.85 -12.00
C THR A 233 7.43 3.37 -13.31
N GLN A 234 6.80 4.34 -13.99
CA GLN A 234 7.42 5.00 -15.13
C GLN A 234 8.70 5.74 -14.71
N ARG A 235 9.67 5.85 -15.64
CA ARG A 235 11.01 6.37 -15.32
C ARG A 235 11.00 7.76 -14.65
N ASN A 236 10.04 8.59 -15.04
CA ASN A 236 9.92 9.98 -14.60
C ASN A 236 8.79 10.21 -13.58
N TRP A 237 8.31 9.16 -12.89
CA TRP A 237 7.17 9.24 -11.98
C TRP A 237 7.34 10.30 -10.88
N ALA A 238 8.57 10.51 -10.41
CA ALA A 238 8.89 11.42 -9.33
C ALA A 238 9.35 12.83 -9.78
N ASN A 239 9.23 13.17 -11.08
CA ASN A 239 9.73 14.46 -11.58
C ASN A 239 9.05 15.68 -10.93
N VAL A 240 7.79 15.55 -10.56
CA VAL A 240 6.98 16.61 -9.92
C VAL A 240 7.08 16.60 -8.39
N VAL A 241 7.74 15.60 -7.82
CA VAL A 241 7.95 15.46 -6.37
C VAL A 241 9.16 16.29 -5.96
N SER A 242 9.09 16.97 -4.81
CA SER A 242 10.22 17.72 -4.25
C SER A 242 11.43 16.81 -4.05
N LYS A 243 12.60 17.24 -4.54
CA LYS A 243 13.86 16.50 -4.40
C LYS A 243 14.35 16.42 -2.95
N LYS A 244 13.82 17.29 -2.09
CA LYS A 244 14.09 17.32 -0.65
C LYS A 244 13.17 16.40 0.17
N LEU A 245 12.13 15.83 -0.43
CA LEU A 245 11.26 14.88 0.28
C LEU A 245 12.02 13.59 0.56
N PRO A 246 12.20 13.19 1.83
CA PRO A 246 12.88 11.96 2.19
C PRO A 246 12.05 10.73 1.80
N PHE A 247 12.74 9.69 1.36
CA PHE A 247 12.15 8.39 1.04
C PHE A 247 12.88 7.25 1.72
N LEU A 248 12.11 6.36 2.34
CA LEU A 248 12.58 5.05 2.78
C LEU A 248 11.90 3.96 1.95
N PHE A 249 12.69 3.14 1.26
CA PHE A 249 12.23 1.92 0.58
C PHE A 249 12.57 0.70 1.45
N VAL A 250 11.56 -0.13 1.77
CA VAL A 250 11.73 -1.34 2.57
C VAL A 250 11.18 -2.54 1.80
N SER A 251 11.93 -3.63 1.70
CA SER A 251 11.45 -4.83 1.02
C SER A 251 12.17 -6.08 1.51
N GLY A 252 11.52 -7.23 1.39
CA GLY A 252 12.20 -8.52 1.44
C GLY A 252 13.09 -8.71 0.20
N ALA A 253 14.30 -9.23 0.40
CA ALA A 253 15.19 -9.53 -0.72
C ALA A 253 14.70 -10.68 -1.60
N ASN A 254 13.76 -11.50 -1.09
CA ASN A 254 13.10 -12.59 -1.83
C ASN A 254 11.67 -12.23 -2.25
N ASP A 255 11.30 -10.95 -2.26
CA ASP A 255 10.00 -10.49 -2.74
C ASP A 255 9.95 -10.49 -4.28
N PRO A 256 9.11 -11.34 -4.93
CA PRO A 256 9.01 -11.38 -6.39
C PRO A 256 8.36 -10.12 -6.98
N ILE A 257 7.56 -9.38 -6.22
CA ILE A 257 6.96 -8.11 -6.66
C ILE A 257 8.05 -7.06 -6.90
N GLY A 258 9.05 -7.04 -6.03
CA GLY A 258 10.24 -6.18 -6.15
C GLY A 258 11.32 -6.72 -7.08
N ASP A 259 11.03 -7.76 -7.88
CA ASP A 259 12.03 -8.48 -8.68
C ASP A 259 13.23 -8.89 -7.83
N PHE A 260 12.95 -9.52 -6.68
CA PHE A 260 13.97 -9.97 -5.72
C PHE A 260 14.94 -8.84 -5.31
N GLY A 261 14.38 -7.68 -5.00
CA GLY A 261 15.09 -6.47 -4.60
C GLY A 261 15.67 -5.65 -5.76
N LYS A 262 15.86 -6.22 -6.95
CA LYS A 262 16.45 -5.53 -8.11
C LYS A 262 15.60 -4.36 -8.60
N GLY A 263 14.28 -4.56 -8.68
CA GLY A 263 13.33 -3.53 -9.11
C GLY A 263 13.27 -2.36 -8.13
N VAL A 264 13.35 -2.65 -6.83
CA VAL A 264 13.39 -1.64 -5.76
C VAL A 264 14.70 -0.85 -5.83
N SER A 265 15.85 -1.55 -5.88
CA SER A 265 17.19 -0.92 -6.00
C SER A 265 17.27 -0.03 -7.23
N LYS A 266 16.76 -0.50 -8.38
CA LYS A 266 16.73 0.30 -9.61
C LYS A 266 15.90 1.56 -9.50
N THR A 267 14.78 1.49 -8.77
CA THR A 267 13.93 2.66 -8.50
C THR A 267 14.70 3.69 -7.67
N VAL A 268 15.36 3.26 -6.60
CA VAL A 268 16.18 4.12 -5.73
C VAL A 268 17.35 4.74 -6.47
N GLU A 269 18.10 3.96 -7.26
CA GLU A 269 19.18 4.47 -8.11
C GLU A 269 18.70 5.56 -9.08
N ASN A 270 17.51 5.35 -9.68
CA ASN A 270 16.96 6.32 -10.60
C ASN A 270 16.60 7.63 -9.86
N MET A 271 16.01 7.55 -8.67
CA MET A 271 15.68 8.73 -7.86
C MET A 271 16.93 9.50 -7.45
N LYS A 272 17.99 8.80 -7.01
CA LYS A 272 19.28 9.43 -6.69
C LYS A 272 19.88 10.13 -7.92
N LYS A 273 19.85 9.49 -9.10
CA LYS A 273 20.28 10.10 -10.37
C LYS A 273 19.44 11.32 -10.78
N ASP A 274 18.17 11.35 -10.38
CA ASP A 274 17.26 12.46 -10.64
C ASP A 274 17.39 13.59 -9.60
N GLY A 275 18.37 13.50 -8.68
CA GLY A 275 18.74 14.54 -7.73
C GLY A 275 17.94 14.54 -6.44
N PHE A 276 17.28 13.42 -6.07
CA PHE A 276 16.70 13.29 -4.73
C PHE A 276 17.81 13.22 -3.68
N GLU A 277 17.72 14.07 -2.65
CA GLU A 277 18.77 14.30 -1.66
C GLU A 277 18.81 13.18 -0.62
N ASP A 278 17.64 12.66 -0.23
CA ASP A 278 17.50 11.64 0.81
C ASP A 278 16.61 10.48 0.31
N VAL A 279 17.27 9.41 -0.14
CA VAL A 279 16.61 8.15 -0.55
C VAL A 279 17.36 6.98 0.03
N THR A 280 16.76 6.36 1.03
CA THR A 280 17.28 5.19 1.73
C THR A 280 16.60 3.92 1.25
N ILE A 281 17.32 2.81 1.18
CA ILE A 281 16.80 1.49 0.88
C ILE A 281 17.26 0.49 1.95
N GLN A 282 16.32 -0.31 2.46
CA GLN A 282 16.59 -1.44 3.34
C GLN A 282 15.98 -2.71 2.73
N LEU A 283 16.86 -3.65 2.37
CA LEU A 283 16.48 -4.98 1.91
C LEU A 283 16.79 -6.00 3.01
N TYR A 284 15.79 -6.77 3.40
CA TYR A 284 15.94 -7.81 4.42
C TYR A 284 16.22 -9.17 3.76
N PRO A 285 17.40 -9.77 3.99
CA PRO A 285 17.77 -11.06 3.40
C PRO A 285 16.73 -12.14 3.70
N ASN A 286 16.44 -12.99 2.72
CA ASN A 286 15.50 -14.10 2.79
C ASN A 286 14.02 -13.75 3.02
N MET A 287 13.70 -12.53 3.41
CA MET A 287 12.32 -12.10 3.66
C MET A 287 11.55 -11.90 2.34
N ARG A 288 10.22 -12.01 2.43
CA ARG A 288 9.30 -11.98 1.29
C ARG A 288 8.46 -10.71 1.29
N HIS A 289 7.29 -10.76 0.69
CA HIS A 289 6.48 -9.59 0.36
C HIS A 289 5.91 -8.86 1.59
N GLU A 290 5.35 -9.58 2.56
CA GLU A 290 4.72 -9.00 3.75
C GLU A 290 5.71 -8.80 4.91
N ILE A 291 6.73 -7.98 4.69
CA ILE A 291 7.83 -7.76 5.64
C ILE A 291 7.36 -7.28 7.02
N LEU A 292 6.23 -6.59 7.10
CA LEU A 292 5.62 -6.14 8.37
C LEU A 292 4.96 -7.26 9.17
N ASN A 293 4.81 -8.46 8.58
CA ASN A 293 4.18 -9.63 9.18
C ASN A 293 5.12 -10.84 9.27
N GLU A 294 6.39 -10.65 8.96
CA GLU A 294 7.43 -11.68 9.09
C GLU A 294 7.87 -11.85 10.56
N ASP A 295 8.63 -12.91 10.85
CA ASP A 295 9.15 -13.16 12.20
C ASP A 295 10.06 -12.02 12.71
N ILE A 296 10.70 -11.31 11.79
CA ILE A 296 11.55 -10.15 12.08
C ILE A 296 10.78 -8.82 12.18
N LYS A 297 9.45 -8.85 12.22
CA LYS A 297 8.61 -7.64 12.15
C LYS A 297 9.01 -6.54 13.14
N LEU A 298 9.41 -6.89 14.36
CA LEU A 298 9.83 -5.89 15.35
C LEU A 298 11.10 -5.16 14.93
N GLN A 299 12.05 -5.84 14.29
CA GLN A 299 13.24 -5.20 13.71
C GLN A 299 12.85 -4.22 12.59
N VAL A 300 11.89 -4.62 11.76
CA VAL A 300 11.39 -3.75 10.67
C VAL A 300 10.64 -2.54 11.23
N TYR A 301 9.80 -2.75 12.25
CA TYR A 301 9.07 -1.67 12.91
C TYR A 301 10.01 -0.63 13.52
N ASN A 302 11.01 -1.10 14.28
CA ASN A 302 12.01 -0.23 14.90
C ASN A 302 12.78 0.57 13.85
N TYR A 303 13.21 -0.06 12.76
CA TYR A 303 13.94 0.62 11.69
C TYR A 303 13.10 1.71 11.01
N ILE A 304 11.81 1.44 10.74
CA ILE A 304 10.90 2.44 10.18
C ILE A 304 10.64 3.57 11.19
N GLU A 305 10.42 3.24 12.46
CA GLU A 305 10.23 4.24 13.51
C GLU A 305 11.44 5.16 13.66
N GLU A 306 12.66 4.61 13.76
CA GLU A 306 13.89 5.38 13.84
C GLU A 306 14.03 6.35 12.65
N TRP A 307 13.70 5.86 11.45
CA TRP A 307 13.70 6.70 10.27
C TRP A 307 12.65 7.82 10.35
N LEU A 308 11.42 7.52 10.78
CA LEU A 308 10.37 8.54 10.96
C LEU A 308 10.79 9.60 12.00
N LEU A 309 11.38 9.18 13.12
CA LEU A 309 11.85 10.09 14.18
C LEU A 309 12.99 10.98 13.70
N ALA A 310 13.89 10.48 12.88
CA ALA A 310 14.99 11.24 12.30
C ALA A 310 14.53 12.33 11.31
N HIS A 311 13.26 12.26 10.84
CA HIS A 311 12.70 13.19 9.86
C HIS A 311 11.54 14.04 10.42
N LEU A 312 11.42 14.16 11.74
CA LEU A 312 10.44 15.05 12.39
C LEU A 312 10.67 16.54 12.13
#